data_b1512b69a1629b3a31073909d0c5f47b
#
_entry.id   b1512b69a1629b3a31073909d0c5f47b
#
_cell.length_a   1.000
_cell.length_b   1.000
_cell.length_c   1.000
_cell.angle_alpha   90.00
_cell.angle_beta   90.00
_cell.angle_gamma   90.00
#
_symmetry.space_group_name_H-M   'P 1'
#
loop_
_entity.id
_entity.type
_entity.pdbx_description
1 polymer ?
#
loop_
_entity_poly.entity_id
_entity_poly.type
_entity_poly.pdbx_seq_one_letter_code
_entity_poly.pdbx_strand_id
1 'polypeptide(L)'
;CDPWGPMTQFKDMIAEAARAYRRRHRRSSHPLFTRWSDEYSLTVWAVEMNAGGHQMPHIHPSGFLSGVYYPQLPAQVTDPGDTNGFIEFFQAPQQFTLRHPPRLQLFPPEEGVMYLFPSAYFHRTIPFAGEGTRISVAFDLVAL
;
A
#
# COMPACT_ATOMS: atom_id res chain seq x y z
N CYS A 1 1.70 11.72 -29.46
CA CYS A 1 1.33 11.13 -28.14
C CYS A 1 2.57 10.99 -27.30
N ASP A 2 2.56 11.53 -26.09
CA ASP A 2 3.62 11.27 -25.11
C ASP A 2 3.37 9.86 -24.52
N PRO A 3 4.22 8.86 -24.83
CA PRO A 3 4.02 7.49 -24.34
C PRO A 3 4.21 7.38 -22.82
N TRP A 4 4.81 8.38 -22.19
CA TRP A 4 5.05 8.44 -20.75
C TRP A 4 4.03 9.30 -20.00
N GLY A 5 3.09 9.94 -20.71
CA GLY A 5 2.08 10.83 -20.13
C GLY A 5 1.33 10.23 -18.93
N PRO A 6 0.78 9.00 -19.04
CA PRO A 6 0.10 8.36 -17.91
C PRO A 6 1.03 8.10 -16.71
N MET A 7 2.28 7.73 -16.95
CA MET A 7 3.26 7.51 -15.89
C MET A 7 3.68 8.82 -15.20
N THR A 8 3.80 9.89 -15.98
CA THR A 8 4.05 11.23 -15.42
C THR A 8 2.91 11.68 -14.53
N GLN A 9 1.66 11.52 -15.00
CA GLN A 9 0.48 11.84 -14.20
C GLN A 9 0.41 11.02 -12.92
N PHE A 10 0.69 9.72 -12.98
CA PHE A 10 0.69 8.86 -11.80
C PHE A 10 1.78 9.26 -10.80
N LYS A 11 2.97 9.61 -11.27
CA LYS A 11 4.05 10.16 -10.44
C LYS A 11 3.62 11.44 -9.73
N ASP A 12 2.95 12.36 -10.44
CA ASP A 12 2.45 13.60 -9.87
C ASP A 12 1.37 13.36 -8.81
N MET A 13 0.46 12.41 -9.05
CA MET A 13 -0.54 11.97 -8.07
C MET A 13 0.12 11.43 -6.80
N ILE A 14 1.14 10.58 -6.92
CA ILE A 14 1.89 10.05 -5.78
C ILE A 14 2.56 11.19 -5.00
N ALA A 15 3.22 12.12 -5.70
CA ALA A 15 3.90 13.24 -5.06
C ALA A 15 2.91 14.16 -4.32
N GLU A 16 1.73 14.41 -4.87
CA GLU A 16 0.68 15.19 -4.21
C GLU A 16 0.13 14.46 -2.98
N ALA A 17 -0.18 13.17 -3.11
CA ALA A 17 -0.66 12.34 -2.02
C ALA A 17 0.37 12.28 -0.86
N ALA A 18 1.65 12.12 -1.17
CA ALA A 18 2.73 12.13 -0.16
C ALA A 18 2.82 13.49 0.56
N ARG A 19 2.75 14.61 -0.18
CA ARG A 19 2.71 15.95 0.44
C ARG A 19 1.47 16.14 1.33
N ALA A 20 0.30 15.67 0.89
CA ALA A 20 -0.93 15.72 1.69
C ALA A 20 -0.82 14.88 2.97
N TYR A 21 -0.27 13.67 2.85
CA TYR A 21 -0.02 12.78 3.97
C TYR A 21 0.91 13.42 5.00
N ARG A 22 2.04 14.00 4.57
CA ARG A 22 2.96 14.76 5.44
C ARG A 22 2.25 15.92 6.14
N ARG A 23 1.48 16.75 5.41
CA ARG A 23 0.75 17.89 5.99
C ARG A 23 -0.25 17.45 7.06
N ARG A 24 -0.99 16.37 6.81
CA ARG A 24 -1.99 15.82 7.76
C ARG A 24 -1.33 15.38 9.07
N HIS A 25 -0.13 14.83 9.00
CA HIS A 25 0.60 14.28 10.14
C HIS A 25 1.74 15.17 10.65
N ARG A 26 1.79 16.44 10.28
CA ARG A 26 2.88 17.36 10.62
C ARG A 26 3.19 17.53 12.11
N ARG A 27 2.23 17.18 12.98
CA ARG A 27 2.38 17.24 14.45
C ARG A 27 2.70 15.88 15.07
N SER A 28 2.84 14.84 14.26
CA SER A 28 3.14 13.49 14.75
C SER A 28 4.60 13.39 15.18
N SER A 29 4.84 12.75 16.32
CA SER A 29 6.18 12.38 16.80
C SER A 29 6.70 11.07 16.20
N HIS A 30 5.93 10.44 15.31
CA HIS A 30 6.35 9.20 14.66
C HIS A 30 7.62 9.44 13.83
N PRO A 31 8.63 8.53 13.88
CA PRO A 31 9.92 8.67 13.19
C PRO A 31 9.81 8.99 11.69
N LEU A 32 8.81 8.46 10.99
CA LEU A 32 8.54 8.79 9.60
C LEU A 32 8.45 10.31 9.37
N PHE A 33 7.72 11.03 10.23
CA PHE A 33 7.45 12.46 10.03
C PHE A 33 8.56 13.35 10.57
N THR A 34 9.27 12.89 11.61
CA THR A 34 10.43 13.62 12.17
C THR A 34 11.69 13.48 11.33
N ARG A 35 11.75 12.45 10.47
CA ARG A 35 12.87 12.15 9.56
C ARG A 35 12.45 12.14 8.10
N TRP A 36 11.38 12.86 7.77
CA TRP A 36 10.88 12.93 6.39
C TRP A 36 11.94 13.49 5.44
N SER A 37 12.19 12.79 4.34
CA SER A 37 13.04 13.30 3.26
C SER A 37 12.19 14.00 2.20
N ASP A 38 12.59 15.21 1.80
CA ASP A 38 12.01 15.91 0.67
C ASP A 38 12.66 15.50 -0.66
N GLU A 39 13.86 14.88 -0.59
CA GLU A 39 14.55 14.29 -1.73
C GLU A 39 14.42 12.78 -1.67
N TYR A 40 13.81 12.20 -2.71
CA TYR A 40 13.57 10.75 -2.79
C TYR A 40 13.56 10.27 -4.23
N SER A 41 13.91 9.02 -4.40
CA SER A 41 13.60 8.26 -5.61
C SER A 41 12.25 7.55 -5.44
N LEU A 42 11.56 7.33 -6.55
CA LEU A 42 10.29 6.61 -6.61
C LEU A 42 10.49 5.28 -7.31
N THR A 43 10.19 4.19 -6.61
CA THR A 43 10.10 2.85 -7.20
C THR A 43 8.62 2.49 -7.35
N VAL A 44 8.22 2.01 -8.53
CA VAL A 44 6.83 1.64 -8.85
C VAL A 44 6.82 0.27 -9.50
N TRP A 45 5.87 -0.59 -9.10
CA TRP A 45 5.65 -1.89 -9.74
C TRP A 45 4.17 -2.27 -9.71
N ALA A 46 3.73 -2.99 -10.73
CA ALA A 46 2.39 -3.54 -10.79
C ALA A 46 2.37 -4.98 -10.27
N VAL A 47 1.28 -5.33 -9.60
CA VAL A 47 1.01 -6.68 -9.12
C VAL A 47 -0.35 -7.11 -9.66
N GLU A 48 -0.32 -8.19 -10.43
CA GLU A 48 -1.51 -8.85 -10.95
C GLU A 48 -1.75 -10.12 -10.13
N MET A 49 -2.98 -10.32 -9.65
CA MET A 49 -3.38 -11.47 -8.87
C MET A 49 -4.70 -12.03 -9.37
N ASN A 50 -4.74 -13.34 -9.59
CA ASN A 50 -5.96 -14.10 -9.79
C ASN A 50 -6.50 -14.65 -8.47
N ALA A 51 -7.63 -15.33 -8.50
CA ALA A 51 -8.25 -15.96 -7.34
C ALA A 51 -7.24 -16.77 -6.49
N GLY A 52 -7.30 -16.59 -5.17
CA GLY A 52 -6.36 -17.17 -4.22
C GLY A 52 -5.03 -16.43 -4.10
N GLY A 53 -4.73 -15.51 -5.01
CA GLY A 53 -3.53 -14.68 -4.96
C GLY A 53 -3.51 -13.79 -3.72
N HIS A 54 -2.37 -13.72 -3.05
CA HIS A 54 -2.16 -12.85 -1.89
C HIS A 54 -0.67 -12.59 -1.67
N GLN A 55 -0.38 -11.57 -0.88
CA GLN A 55 0.96 -11.29 -0.39
C GLN A 55 1.05 -11.64 1.09
N MET A 56 2.11 -12.35 1.46
CA MET A 56 2.41 -12.67 2.85
C MET A 56 2.79 -11.41 3.64
N PRO A 57 2.69 -11.44 4.99
CA PRO A 57 3.12 -10.30 5.81
C PRO A 57 4.58 -9.91 5.51
N HIS A 58 4.78 -8.67 5.09
CA HIS A 58 6.09 -8.11 4.74
C HIS A 58 6.17 -6.61 5.05
N ILE A 59 7.36 -6.06 4.91
CA ILE A 59 7.67 -4.61 4.99
C ILE A 59 8.49 -4.22 3.76
N HIS A 60 8.65 -2.92 3.54
CA HIS A 60 9.52 -2.39 2.48
C HIS A 60 10.74 -1.70 3.11
N PRO A 61 11.83 -2.44 3.35
CA PRO A 61 12.94 -1.94 4.18
C PRO A 61 13.73 -0.78 3.55
N SER A 62 13.68 -0.62 2.23
CA SER A 62 14.37 0.46 1.53
C SER A 62 13.58 1.77 1.49
N GLY A 63 12.25 1.71 1.64
CA GLY A 63 11.38 2.87 1.61
C GLY A 63 11.22 3.54 2.97
N PHE A 64 10.83 4.80 2.99
CA PHE A 64 10.31 5.46 4.18
C PHE A 64 8.78 5.60 4.14
N LEU A 65 8.21 5.77 2.94
CA LEU A 65 6.77 5.81 2.69
C LEU A 65 6.45 4.86 1.56
N SER A 66 5.48 4.00 1.76
CA SER A 66 4.94 3.08 0.76
C SER A 66 3.49 3.41 0.45
N GLY A 67 3.03 2.93 -0.68
CA GLY A 67 1.62 3.02 -1.03
C GLY A 67 1.20 1.99 -2.05
N VAL A 68 -0.12 1.89 -2.20
CA VAL A 68 -0.76 1.03 -3.17
C VAL A 68 -1.96 1.75 -3.78
N TYR A 69 -2.10 1.65 -5.09
CA TYR A 69 -3.22 2.14 -5.88
C TYR A 69 -3.91 0.98 -6.57
N TYR A 70 -5.22 1.02 -6.67
CA TYR A 70 -6.03 -0.05 -7.26
C TYR A 70 -6.70 0.41 -8.56
N PRO A 71 -6.11 0.12 -9.74
CA PRO A 71 -6.72 0.44 -11.02
C PRO A 71 -7.85 -0.52 -11.41
N GLN A 72 -7.84 -1.76 -10.90
CA GLN A 72 -8.83 -2.78 -11.24
C GLN A 72 -9.04 -3.76 -10.10
N LEU A 73 -10.29 -4.04 -9.77
CA LEU A 73 -10.69 -5.01 -8.76
C LEU A 73 -11.77 -5.96 -9.33
N PRO A 74 -11.73 -7.26 -9.00
CA PRO A 74 -12.85 -8.15 -9.29
C PRO A 74 -14.03 -7.86 -8.36
N ALA A 75 -15.26 -8.11 -8.84
CA ALA A 75 -16.49 -7.79 -8.11
C ALA A 75 -16.56 -8.37 -6.69
N GLN A 76 -15.97 -9.55 -6.48
CA GLN A 76 -15.95 -10.23 -5.17
C GLN A 76 -15.11 -9.50 -4.11
N VAL A 77 -14.16 -8.66 -4.53
CA VAL A 77 -13.32 -7.88 -3.63
C VAL A 77 -14.01 -6.61 -3.16
N THR A 78 -15.07 -6.22 -3.83
CA THR A 78 -15.87 -5.02 -3.52
C THR A 78 -17.14 -5.32 -2.72
N ASP A 79 -17.36 -6.59 -2.31
CA ASP A 79 -18.49 -6.97 -1.47
C ASP A 79 -18.31 -6.41 -0.05
N PRO A 80 -19.21 -5.52 0.44
CA PRO A 80 -19.08 -4.92 1.76
C PRO A 80 -19.29 -5.90 2.91
N GLY A 81 -19.79 -7.11 2.64
CA GLY A 81 -19.99 -8.18 3.63
C GLY A 81 -18.78 -9.07 3.87
N ASP A 82 -17.69 -8.87 3.12
CA ASP A 82 -16.51 -9.73 3.14
C ASP A 82 -15.22 -8.92 3.30
N THR A 83 -14.16 -9.58 3.76
CA THR A 83 -12.80 -9.01 3.85
C THR A 83 -11.86 -9.53 2.75
N ASN A 84 -12.41 -10.20 1.74
CA ASN A 84 -11.67 -10.71 0.60
C ASN A 84 -10.87 -9.60 -0.09
N GLY A 85 -9.59 -9.86 -0.32
CA GLY A 85 -8.69 -8.93 -0.98
C GLY A 85 -8.30 -7.69 -0.16
N PHE A 86 -8.75 -7.55 1.10
CA PHE A 86 -8.39 -6.41 1.94
C PHE A 86 -6.88 -6.35 2.17
N ILE A 87 -6.37 -5.14 2.32
CA ILE A 87 -5.03 -4.91 2.88
C ILE A 87 -5.14 -4.94 4.41
N GLU A 88 -4.33 -5.79 5.04
CA GLU A 88 -4.28 -5.95 6.49
C GLU A 88 -2.92 -5.49 7.02
N PHE A 89 -2.95 -4.66 8.06
CA PHE A 89 -1.75 -4.15 8.72
C PHE A 89 -1.53 -4.79 10.09
N PHE A 90 -0.25 -4.85 10.47
CA PHE A 90 0.28 -5.27 11.77
C PHE A 90 0.26 -6.77 12.05
N GLN A 91 -0.13 -7.61 11.08
CA GLN A 91 0.11 -9.04 11.15
C GLN A 91 1.61 -9.30 10.94
N ALA A 92 2.31 -9.68 11.99
CA ALA A 92 3.71 -10.06 11.87
C ALA A 92 3.85 -11.45 11.21
N PRO A 93 4.96 -11.71 10.48
CA PRO A 93 5.30 -13.05 10.03
C PRO A 93 5.37 -14.06 11.17
N GLN A 94 5.04 -15.32 10.90
CA GLN A 94 4.91 -16.39 11.90
C GLN A 94 6.19 -16.65 12.73
N GLN A 95 7.37 -16.34 12.17
CA GLN A 95 8.64 -16.49 12.88
C GLN A 95 8.85 -15.52 14.05
N PHE A 96 8.00 -14.49 14.17
CA PHE A 96 8.09 -13.54 15.27
C PHE A 96 7.18 -13.97 16.43
N THR A 97 7.79 -14.16 17.61
CA THR A 97 7.04 -14.36 18.84
C THR A 97 6.65 -13.01 19.43
N LEU A 98 5.37 -12.70 19.40
CA LEU A 98 4.85 -11.47 19.95
C LEU A 98 4.47 -11.65 21.42
N ARG A 99 4.79 -10.68 22.26
CA ARG A 99 4.39 -10.68 23.70
C ARG A 99 2.87 -10.49 23.85
N HIS A 100 2.25 -9.75 22.93
CA HIS A 100 0.82 -9.50 22.88
C HIS A 100 0.32 -9.63 21.44
N PRO A 101 -0.93 -10.08 21.22
CA PRO A 101 -1.50 -10.11 19.88
C PRO A 101 -1.57 -8.68 19.33
N PRO A 102 -1.23 -8.48 18.05
CA PRO A 102 -1.31 -7.17 17.43
C PRO A 102 -2.77 -6.74 17.24
N ARG A 103 -3.02 -5.45 17.30
CA ARG A 103 -4.30 -4.88 16.88
C ARG A 103 -4.31 -4.73 15.37
N LEU A 104 -4.86 -5.71 14.69
CA LEU A 104 -4.96 -5.71 13.23
C LEU A 104 -5.86 -4.58 12.73
N GLN A 105 -5.50 -4.01 11.59
CA GLN A 105 -6.29 -3.02 10.87
C GLN A 105 -6.49 -3.49 9.43
N LEU A 106 -7.74 -3.49 9.00
CA LEU A 106 -8.16 -3.91 7.67
C LEU A 106 -8.75 -2.73 6.92
N PHE A 107 -8.37 -2.61 5.65
CA PHE A 107 -8.89 -1.59 4.75
C PHE A 107 -9.35 -2.25 3.45
N PRO A 108 -10.59 -1.97 3.01
CA PRO A 108 -11.08 -2.48 1.74
C PRO A 108 -10.29 -1.86 0.58
N PRO A 109 -9.89 -2.63 -0.42
CA PRO A 109 -9.40 -2.02 -1.65
C PRO A 109 -10.57 -1.40 -2.40
N GLU A 110 -10.34 -0.23 -3.00
CA GLU A 110 -11.34 0.49 -3.80
C GLU A 110 -10.68 0.96 -5.08
N GLU A 111 -11.36 0.79 -6.23
CA GLU A 111 -10.84 1.27 -7.51
C GLU A 111 -10.67 2.80 -7.49
N GLY A 112 -9.55 3.27 -7.99
CA GLY A 112 -9.20 4.69 -7.99
C GLY A 112 -8.68 5.24 -6.65
N VAL A 113 -8.66 4.43 -5.59
CA VAL A 113 -8.16 4.83 -4.27
C VAL A 113 -6.69 4.47 -4.11
N MET A 114 -5.96 5.35 -3.43
CA MET A 114 -4.55 5.19 -3.06
C MET A 114 -4.40 5.18 -1.54
N TYR A 115 -3.80 4.13 -1.00
CA TYR A 115 -3.40 4.06 0.41
C TYR A 115 -1.92 4.39 0.55
N LEU A 116 -1.57 5.21 1.56
CA LEU A 116 -0.20 5.50 1.95
C LEU A 116 0.03 5.08 3.39
N PHE A 117 1.19 4.50 3.65
CA PHE A 117 1.58 4.00 4.97
C PHE A 117 3.10 3.99 5.15
N PRO A 118 3.59 4.04 6.40
CA PRO A 118 5.01 3.88 6.69
C PRO A 118 5.53 2.54 6.16
N SER A 119 6.63 2.56 5.41
CA SER A 119 7.21 1.36 4.79
C SER A 119 7.58 0.27 5.79
N ALA A 120 7.81 0.64 7.04
CA ALA A 120 8.14 -0.27 8.14
C ALA A 120 6.92 -1.01 8.73
N TYR A 121 5.69 -0.70 8.28
CA TYR A 121 4.50 -1.39 8.77
C TYR A 121 4.36 -2.75 8.08
N PHE A 122 4.28 -3.81 8.87
CA PHE A 122 3.90 -5.11 8.36
C PHE A 122 2.51 -5.03 7.75
N HIS A 123 2.39 -5.48 6.52
CA HIS A 123 1.13 -5.56 5.81
C HIS A 123 1.08 -6.80 4.91
N ARG A 124 -0.12 -7.24 4.62
CA ARG A 124 -0.40 -8.37 3.71
C ARG A 124 -1.69 -8.12 2.95
N THR A 125 -1.94 -8.93 1.94
CA THR A 125 -3.23 -9.01 1.26
C THR A 125 -3.98 -10.24 1.76
N ILE A 126 -5.25 -10.08 2.12
CA ILE A 126 -6.14 -11.22 2.38
C ILE A 126 -6.47 -11.87 1.04
N PRO A 127 -6.37 -13.20 0.90
CA PRO A 127 -6.77 -13.90 -0.33
C PRO A 127 -8.21 -13.56 -0.72
N PHE A 128 -8.50 -13.53 -1.99
CA PHE A 128 -9.87 -13.44 -2.49
C PHE A 128 -10.23 -14.69 -3.30
N ALA A 129 -11.50 -15.06 -3.28
CA ALA A 129 -12.06 -16.15 -4.06
C ALA A 129 -12.87 -15.60 -5.25
N GLY A 130 -13.17 -16.45 -6.23
CA GLY A 130 -14.01 -16.09 -7.39
C GLY A 130 -13.20 -15.84 -8.64
N GLU A 131 -13.84 -15.27 -9.65
CA GLU A 131 -13.26 -15.02 -10.96
C GLU A 131 -12.79 -13.55 -11.08
N GLY A 132 -11.88 -13.32 -12.00
CA GLY A 132 -11.37 -11.99 -12.33
C GLY A 132 -9.98 -11.72 -11.79
N THR A 133 -9.43 -10.61 -12.21
CA THR A 133 -8.05 -10.21 -11.93
C THR A 133 -8.04 -8.94 -11.09
N ARG A 134 -7.32 -8.98 -9.97
CA ARG A 134 -6.96 -7.81 -9.17
C ARG A 134 -5.65 -7.25 -9.69
N ILE A 135 -5.67 -5.99 -10.05
CA ILE A 135 -4.46 -5.24 -10.38
C ILE A 135 -4.24 -4.18 -9.29
N SER A 136 -3.04 -4.17 -8.76
CA SER A 136 -2.58 -3.10 -7.86
C SER A 136 -1.25 -2.55 -8.34
N VAL A 137 -1.05 -1.25 -8.16
CA VAL A 137 0.21 -0.57 -8.45
C VAL A 137 0.80 -0.11 -7.11
N ALA A 138 1.85 -0.79 -6.70
CA ALA A 138 2.55 -0.47 -5.47
C ALA A 138 3.73 0.46 -5.75
N PHE A 139 4.12 1.24 -4.74
CA PHE A 139 5.24 2.16 -4.87
C PHE A 139 5.91 2.43 -3.52
N ASP A 140 7.20 2.76 -3.59
CA ASP A 140 8.01 3.20 -2.46
C ASP A 140 8.68 4.54 -2.75
N LEU A 141 8.67 5.42 -1.76
CA LEU A 141 9.51 6.59 -1.68
C LEU A 141 10.77 6.21 -0.88
N VAL A 142 11.91 6.28 -1.52
CA VAL A 142 13.22 5.93 -0.95
C VAL A 142 14.03 7.21 -0.80
N ALA A 143 14.43 7.56 0.42
CA ALA A 143 15.24 8.76 0.69
C ALA A 143 16.58 8.69 -0.07
N LEU A 144 16.99 9.83 -0.64
CA LEU A 144 18.29 10.00 -1.30
C LEU A 144 19.34 10.48 -0.30
#